data_9895499f9f2a7dcf026d5315484d4835
#
_entry.id   9895499f9f2a7dcf026d5315484d4835
#
_cell.length_a   1.000
_cell.length_b   1.000
_cell.length_c   1.000
_cell.angle_alpha   90.00
_cell.angle_beta   90.00
_cell.angle_gamma   90.00
#
_symmetry.space_group_name_H-M   'P 1'
#
loop_
_entity.id
_entity.type
_entity.pdbx_description
1 polymer ?
#
loop_
_entity_poly.entity_id
_entity_poly.type
_entity_poly.pdbx_seq_one_letter_code
_entity_poly.pdbx_strand_id
1 'polypeptide(L)'
;MKTLHAQPLTPAAMAPYGSVIEGASGGEAINGGSSRRREAVAALDLQRDGGRAVLAVYDVLARAFPIEARALERHRLSDQVFLPLGGARRCVLLLAPAGLEAPRAEDCVALLSDGRQGIRIAAGTWHHGLLALDDGPWAVLERRGAAVDCEEQGLPQPLLLAL
;
A
#
# COMPACT_ATOMS: atom_id res chain seq x y z
N MET A 1 -7.88 7.78 -23.16
CA MET A 1 -7.62 7.50 -21.72
C MET A 1 -7.95 6.04 -21.48
N LYS A 2 -7.03 5.29 -20.87
CA LYS A 2 -7.23 3.87 -20.55
C LYS A 2 -8.08 3.76 -19.28
N THR A 3 -9.07 2.86 -19.27
CA THR A 3 -9.79 2.51 -18.04
C THR A 3 -9.15 1.25 -17.44
N LEU A 4 -8.89 1.29 -16.16
CA LEU A 4 -8.36 0.18 -15.38
C LEU A 4 -9.37 -0.19 -14.29
N HIS A 5 -9.88 -1.42 -14.35
CA HIS A 5 -10.81 -1.94 -13.35
C HIS A 5 -10.05 -2.60 -12.21
N ALA A 6 -10.43 -2.27 -10.98
CA ALA A 6 -9.83 -2.83 -9.79
C ALA A 6 -10.15 -4.33 -9.69
N GLN A 7 -9.12 -5.15 -9.47
CA GLN A 7 -9.21 -6.58 -9.24
C GLN A 7 -9.09 -6.86 -7.73
N PRO A 8 -9.60 -7.97 -7.22
CA PRO A 8 -9.46 -8.30 -5.81
C PRO A 8 -7.99 -8.30 -5.35
N LEU A 9 -7.72 -7.68 -4.20
CA LEU A 9 -6.42 -7.76 -3.55
C LEU A 9 -6.20 -9.17 -3.00
N THR A 10 -5.26 -9.88 -3.57
CA THR A 10 -4.83 -11.20 -3.10
C THR A 10 -3.33 -11.19 -2.83
N PRO A 11 -2.81 -12.09 -1.96
CA PRO A 11 -1.37 -12.22 -1.76
C PRO A 11 -0.58 -12.43 -3.06
N ALA A 12 -1.11 -13.21 -3.98
CA ALA A 12 -0.48 -13.46 -5.29
C ALA A 12 -0.44 -12.20 -6.17
N ALA A 13 -1.53 -11.44 -6.25
CA ALA A 13 -1.61 -10.21 -7.03
C ALA A 13 -0.70 -9.10 -6.44
N MET A 14 -0.55 -9.08 -5.12
CA MET A 14 0.28 -8.08 -4.43
C MET A 14 1.78 -8.43 -4.42
N ALA A 15 2.15 -9.68 -4.62
CA ALA A 15 3.54 -10.17 -4.47
C ALA A 15 4.59 -9.35 -5.26
N PRO A 16 4.34 -8.85 -6.48
CA PRO A 16 5.32 -8.02 -7.21
C PRO A 16 5.53 -6.62 -6.60
N TYR A 17 4.64 -6.17 -5.74
CA TYR A 17 4.57 -4.79 -5.24
C TYR A 17 4.78 -4.68 -3.73
N GLY A 18 4.68 -5.80 -3.02
CA GLY A 18 4.75 -5.82 -1.56
C GLY A 18 4.08 -7.06 -0.98
N SER A 19 3.27 -6.89 0.05
CA SER A 19 2.59 -8.01 0.72
C SER A 19 1.24 -7.60 1.28
N VAL A 20 0.34 -8.57 1.38
CA VAL A 20 -0.90 -8.46 2.15
C VAL A 20 -0.63 -8.90 3.58
N ILE A 21 -1.14 -8.15 4.54
CA ILE A 21 -1.08 -8.44 5.97
C ILE A 21 -2.48 -8.83 6.42
N GLU A 22 -2.67 -10.10 6.73
CA GLU A 22 -3.99 -10.63 7.11
C GLU A 22 -3.86 -11.74 8.13
N GLY A 23 -4.95 -12.02 8.85
CA GLY A 23 -5.03 -13.17 9.73
C GLY A 23 -4.91 -14.45 8.93
N ALA A 24 -4.13 -15.39 9.41
CA ALA A 24 -3.99 -16.70 8.81
C ALA A 24 -3.92 -17.77 9.91
N SER A 25 -4.29 -19.00 9.55
CA SER A 25 -4.07 -20.16 10.40
C SER A 25 -2.56 -20.46 10.52
N GLY A 26 -2.15 -21.06 11.64
CA GLY A 26 -0.75 -21.40 11.90
C GLY A 26 -0.02 -20.38 12.77
N GLY A 27 1.31 -20.47 12.76
CA GLY A 27 2.16 -19.66 13.64
C GLY A 27 2.53 -20.36 14.95
N GLU A 28 3.50 -19.79 15.65
CA GLU A 28 4.00 -20.27 16.93
C GLU A 28 2.98 -19.95 18.05
N ALA A 29 2.70 -20.94 18.90
CA ALA A 29 1.88 -20.70 20.08
C ALA A 29 2.70 -19.95 21.14
N ILE A 30 2.17 -18.84 21.63
CA ILE A 30 2.77 -17.98 22.66
C ILE A 30 1.75 -17.75 23.79
N ASN A 31 2.21 -17.14 24.90
CA ASN A 31 1.35 -16.79 26.04
C ASN A 31 0.55 -18.00 26.58
N GLY A 32 1.23 -19.14 26.76
CA GLY A 32 0.57 -20.35 27.25
C GLY A 32 -0.47 -20.95 26.28
N GLY A 33 -0.37 -20.65 24.99
CA GLY A 33 -1.27 -21.15 23.96
C GLY A 33 -2.50 -20.25 23.68
N SER A 34 -2.65 -19.15 24.42
CA SER A 34 -3.75 -18.20 24.20
C SER A 34 -3.59 -17.34 22.95
N SER A 35 -2.39 -17.31 22.38
CA SER A 35 -2.09 -16.52 21.18
C SER A 35 -1.23 -17.32 20.21
N ARG A 36 -1.31 -16.95 18.92
CA ARG A 36 -0.42 -17.45 17.89
C ARG A 36 0.31 -16.28 17.24
N ARG A 37 1.64 -16.38 17.17
CA ARG A 37 2.49 -15.37 16.56
C ARG A 37 2.96 -15.86 15.17
N ARG A 38 2.85 -15.00 14.20
CA ARG A 38 3.36 -15.18 12.85
C ARG A 38 4.00 -13.87 12.36
N GLU A 39 5.11 -13.98 11.67
CA GLU A 39 5.66 -12.82 10.98
C GLU A 39 4.91 -12.63 9.67
N ALA A 40 4.07 -11.58 9.61
CA ALA A 40 3.36 -11.21 8.39
C ALA A 40 4.29 -10.59 7.34
N VAL A 41 5.34 -9.91 7.82
CA VAL A 41 6.41 -9.32 7.03
C VAL A 41 7.73 -9.64 7.73
N ALA A 42 8.62 -10.31 7.03
CA ALA A 42 9.88 -10.81 7.63
C ALA A 42 10.84 -9.68 8.05
N ALA A 43 10.86 -8.58 7.31
CA ALA A 43 11.66 -7.40 7.64
C ALA A 43 11.02 -6.15 7.03
N LEU A 44 11.04 -5.06 7.79
CA LEU A 44 10.66 -3.72 7.33
C LEU A 44 11.90 -2.84 7.34
N ASP A 45 12.27 -2.30 6.19
CA ASP A 45 13.38 -1.37 6.09
C ASP A 45 12.86 0.07 6.21
N LEU A 46 12.94 0.61 7.43
CA LEU A 46 12.45 1.95 7.77
C LEU A 46 13.57 2.86 8.30
N GLN A 47 14.82 2.37 8.33
CA GLN A 47 15.95 3.07 8.93
C GLN A 47 17.08 3.41 7.96
N ARG A 48 16.93 3.06 6.68
CA ARG A 48 17.94 3.32 5.66
C ARG A 48 18.31 4.82 5.63
N ASP A 49 19.59 5.11 5.41
CA ASP A 49 20.15 6.46 5.34
C ASP A 49 19.76 7.36 6.53
N GLY A 50 19.90 6.81 7.73
CA GLY A 50 19.63 7.56 8.96
C GLY A 50 18.16 7.88 9.21
N GLY A 51 17.25 7.22 8.52
CA GLY A 51 15.83 7.34 8.77
C GLY A 51 15.40 6.70 10.08
N ARG A 52 14.21 7.06 10.54
CA ARG A 52 13.56 6.47 11.70
C ARG A 52 12.17 5.97 11.36
N ALA A 53 11.74 4.88 11.96
CA ALA A 53 10.39 4.38 11.86
C ALA A 53 9.43 5.32 12.60
N VAL A 54 8.30 5.64 11.96
CA VAL A 54 7.22 6.44 12.54
C VAL A 54 5.91 5.70 12.33
N LEU A 55 5.11 5.60 13.38
CA LEU A 55 3.72 5.18 13.31
C LEU A 55 2.85 6.44 13.27
N ALA A 56 2.22 6.69 12.14
CA ALA A 56 1.28 7.79 11.94
C ALA A 56 -0.16 7.29 11.92
N VAL A 57 -1.11 8.18 12.10
CA VAL A 57 -2.52 7.93 11.83
C VAL A 57 -2.97 8.88 10.73
N TYR A 58 -3.54 8.31 9.66
CA TYR A 58 -4.15 9.06 8.58
C TYR A 58 -5.67 8.98 8.72
N ASP A 59 -6.32 10.12 8.93
CA ASP A 59 -7.76 10.24 8.85
C ASP A 59 -8.15 10.46 7.38
N VAL A 60 -8.70 9.44 6.77
CA VAL A 60 -8.93 9.38 5.32
C VAL A 60 -10.40 9.58 5.02
N LEU A 61 -10.69 10.33 3.96
CA LEU A 61 -12.02 10.49 3.40
C LEU A 61 -12.18 9.59 2.18
N ALA A 62 -13.35 8.97 2.09
CA ALA A 62 -13.73 8.14 0.94
C ALA A 62 -13.71 8.94 -0.36
N ARG A 63 -13.26 8.30 -1.43
CA ARG A 63 -13.24 8.87 -2.77
C ARG A 63 -14.34 8.25 -3.62
N ALA A 64 -15.01 9.10 -4.39
CA ALA A 64 -15.98 8.63 -5.39
C ALA A 64 -15.25 8.09 -6.62
N PHE A 65 -15.62 6.90 -7.08
CA PHE A 65 -15.14 6.31 -8.32
C PHE A 65 -16.14 6.50 -9.47
N PRO A 66 -15.68 6.59 -10.74
CA PRO A 66 -14.29 6.43 -11.18
C PRO A 66 -13.41 7.64 -10.84
N ILE A 67 -12.10 7.39 -10.67
CA ILE A 67 -11.09 8.41 -10.36
C ILE A 67 -10.08 8.51 -11.50
N GLU A 68 -9.75 9.73 -11.90
CA GLU A 68 -8.66 9.97 -12.81
C GLU A 68 -7.33 10.07 -12.05
N ALA A 69 -6.40 9.17 -12.34
CA ALA A 69 -5.04 9.20 -11.83
C ALA A 69 -4.09 9.78 -12.87
N ARG A 70 -3.29 10.78 -12.47
CA ARG A 70 -2.37 11.52 -13.34
C ARG A 70 -0.91 11.33 -12.98
N ALA A 71 -0.62 10.86 -11.78
CA ALA A 71 0.74 10.66 -11.28
C ALA A 71 0.78 9.46 -10.33
N LEU A 72 1.98 8.94 -10.14
CA LEU A 72 2.33 7.98 -9.10
C LEU A 72 3.50 8.52 -8.30
N GLU A 73 3.63 8.08 -7.07
CA GLU A 73 4.75 8.34 -6.19
C GLU A 73 5.47 7.05 -5.83
N ARG A 74 6.71 7.15 -5.35
CA ARG A 74 7.44 6.03 -4.75
C ARG A 74 8.36 6.50 -3.64
N HIS A 75 8.61 5.60 -2.70
CA HIS A 75 9.61 5.75 -1.64
C HIS A 75 10.76 4.79 -1.89
N ARG A 76 11.94 5.29 -2.26
CA ARG A 76 13.09 4.43 -2.61
C ARG A 76 13.78 3.83 -1.40
N LEU A 77 13.71 4.52 -0.27
CA LEU A 77 14.46 4.18 0.93
C LEU A 77 13.66 3.38 1.96
N SER A 78 12.36 3.16 1.71
CA SER A 78 11.55 2.49 2.71
C SER A 78 10.34 1.77 2.14
N ASP A 79 9.93 0.75 2.88
CA ASP A 79 8.57 0.22 2.82
C ASP A 79 7.57 1.22 3.40
N GLN A 80 6.29 1.06 3.07
CA GLN A 80 5.19 1.76 3.71
C GLN A 80 4.09 0.75 4.03
N VAL A 81 3.57 0.79 5.27
CA VAL A 81 2.55 -0.16 5.73
C VAL A 81 1.28 0.59 6.10
N PHE A 82 0.16 0.13 5.61
CA PHE A 82 -1.18 0.64 5.91
C PHE A 82 -2.02 -0.42 6.61
N LEU A 83 -2.58 -0.09 7.76
CA LEU A 83 -3.46 -0.96 8.54
C LEU A 83 -4.77 -0.24 8.83
N PRO A 84 -5.93 -0.78 8.43
CA PRO A 84 -7.21 -0.17 8.78
C PRO A 84 -7.44 -0.21 10.29
N LEU A 85 -7.90 0.88 10.88
CA LEU A 85 -8.19 0.98 12.31
C LEU A 85 -9.69 1.03 12.59
N GLY A 86 -10.12 0.37 13.65
CA GLY A 86 -11.48 0.48 14.19
C GLY A 86 -12.59 -0.13 13.33
N GLY A 87 -12.25 -0.98 12.36
CA GLY A 87 -13.23 -1.68 11.54
C GLY A 87 -12.77 -1.89 10.11
N ALA A 88 -13.62 -2.50 9.28
CA ALA A 88 -13.33 -2.74 7.88
C ALA A 88 -13.31 -1.42 7.10
N ARG A 89 -12.23 -1.18 6.34
CA ARG A 89 -12.07 -0.02 5.44
C ARG A 89 -11.44 -0.47 4.13
N ARG A 90 -12.19 -0.36 3.07
CA ARG A 90 -11.73 -0.74 1.73
C ARG A 90 -10.92 0.39 1.11
N CYS A 91 -9.98 0.00 0.30
CA CYS A 91 -9.22 0.93 -0.55
C CYS A 91 -8.89 0.29 -1.89
N VAL A 92 -8.59 1.12 -2.87
CA VAL A 92 -7.97 0.72 -4.12
C VAL A 92 -6.50 1.11 -4.07
N LEU A 93 -5.64 0.17 -4.41
CA LEU A 93 -4.22 0.39 -4.65
C LEU A 93 -3.99 0.50 -6.15
N LEU A 94 -3.45 1.62 -6.60
CA LEU A 94 -2.92 1.76 -7.96
C LEU A 94 -1.41 1.62 -7.87
N LEU A 95 -0.86 0.62 -8.53
CA LEU A 95 0.53 0.18 -8.38
C LEU A 95 1.20 -0.01 -9.74
N ALA A 96 2.52 0.23 -9.78
CA ALA A 96 3.37 -0.19 -10.89
C ALA A 96 4.74 -0.69 -10.37
N PRO A 97 5.48 -1.53 -11.15
CA PRO A 97 6.71 -2.16 -10.69
C PRO A 97 7.80 -1.16 -10.27
N ALA A 98 8.55 -1.50 -9.21
CA ALA A 98 9.65 -0.70 -8.67
C ALA A 98 10.79 -0.47 -9.67
N GLY A 99 11.04 -1.42 -10.56
CA GLY A 99 12.16 -1.38 -11.52
C GLY A 99 11.99 -0.37 -12.65
N LEU A 100 10.83 0.26 -12.78
CA LEU A 100 10.58 1.27 -13.82
C LEU A 100 11.20 2.61 -13.41
N GLU A 101 11.82 3.29 -14.36
CA GLU A 101 12.28 4.66 -14.17
C GLU A 101 11.10 5.63 -14.20
N ALA A 102 10.20 5.47 -15.17
CA ALA A 102 8.97 6.22 -15.30
C ALA A 102 7.81 5.27 -15.66
N PRO A 103 6.79 5.12 -14.80
CA PRO A 103 5.66 4.26 -15.09
C PRO A 103 4.74 4.86 -16.14
N ARG A 104 4.05 4.00 -16.89
CA ARG A 104 3.02 4.34 -17.86
C ARG A 104 1.71 3.65 -17.50
N ALA A 105 0.62 4.09 -18.11
CA ALA A 105 -0.71 3.52 -17.85
C ALA A 105 -0.79 1.99 -18.09
N GLU A 106 -0.02 1.47 -19.03
CA GLU A 106 0.05 0.02 -19.32
C GLU A 106 0.78 -0.79 -18.26
N ASP A 107 1.65 -0.17 -17.48
CA ASP A 107 2.43 -0.81 -16.42
C ASP A 107 1.63 -0.93 -15.10
N CYS A 108 0.49 -0.25 -15.05
CA CYS A 108 -0.30 -0.13 -13.82
C CYS A 108 -1.29 -1.28 -13.63
N VAL A 109 -1.45 -1.67 -12.37
CA VAL A 109 -2.52 -2.54 -11.87
C VAL A 109 -3.33 -1.81 -10.80
N ALA A 110 -4.59 -2.18 -10.65
CA ALA A 110 -5.46 -1.69 -9.59
C ALA A 110 -5.96 -2.87 -8.76
N LEU A 111 -5.79 -2.82 -7.43
CA LEU A 111 -6.18 -3.88 -6.50
C LEU A 111 -7.13 -3.32 -5.45
N LEU A 112 -8.27 -3.98 -5.25
CA LEU A 112 -9.32 -3.61 -4.29
C LEU A 112 -9.20 -4.48 -3.04
N SER A 113 -8.99 -3.87 -1.87
CA SER A 113 -8.98 -4.57 -0.59
C SER A 113 -10.40 -4.94 -0.14
N ASP A 114 -10.51 -5.99 0.69
CA ASP A 114 -11.77 -6.39 1.33
C ASP A 114 -12.11 -5.53 2.57
N GLY A 115 -11.22 -4.61 2.93
CA GLY A 115 -11.34 -3.71 4.07
C GLY A 115 -10.77 -4.25 5.38
N ARG A 116 -10.32 -5.50 5.44
CA ARG A 116 -9.71 -6.12 6.63
C ARG A 116 -8.23 -6.38 6.46
N GLN A 117 -7.76 -6.30 5.25
CA GLN A 117 -6.39 -6.53 4.87
C GLN A 117 -5.52 -5.31 5.20
N GLY A 118 -4.42 -5.55 5.90
CA GLY A 118 -3.32 -4.60 5.93
C GLY A 118 -2.45 -4.76 4.68
N ILE A 119 -1.72 -3.73 4.34
CA ILE A 119 -0.99 -3.62 3.09
C ILE A 119 0.42 -3.15 3.39
N ARG A 120 1.42 -3.85 2.88
CA ARG A 120 2.79 -3.35 2.80
C ARG A 120 3.12 -3.09 1.33
N ILE A 121 3.48 -1.86 1.01
CA ILE A 121 4.07 -1.46 -0.26
C ILE A 121 5.59 -1.52 -0.10
N ALA A 122 6.25 -2.28 -0.98
CA ALA A 122 7.70 -2.43 -0.93
C ALA A 122 8.42 -1.18 -1.42
N ALA A 123 9.62 -0.93 -0.86
CA ALA A 123 10.47 0.17 -1.27
C ALA A 123 10.64 0.24 -2.79
N GLY A 124 10.52 1.42 -3.36
CA GLY A 124 10.64 1.67 -4.79
C GLY A 124 9.41 1.37 -5.63
N THR A 125 8.40 0.68 -5.09
CA THR A 125 7.14 0.43 -5.81
C THR A 125 6.43 1.74 -6.10
N TRP A 126 6.11 1.95 -7.37
CA TRP A 126 5.28 3.08 -7.78
C TRP A 126 3.84 2.87 -7.32
N HIS A 127 3.25 3.88 -6.70
CA HIS A 127 1.88 3.80 -6.21
C HIS A 127 1.21 5.17 -6.19
N HIS A 128 -0.10 5.19 -6.19
CA HIS A 128 -0.88 6.39 -5.88
C HIS A 128 -1.09 6.45 -4.37
N GLY A 129 -1.20 7.64 -3.79
CA GLY A 129 -1.63 7.78 -2.40
C GLY A 129 -2.91 7.01 -2.12
N LEU A 130 -3.19 6.67 -0.87
CA LEU A 130 -4.28 5.80 -0.47
C LEU A 130 -5.65 6.26 -1.02
N LEU A 131 -6.28 5.43 -1.86
CA LEU A 131 -7.60 5.69 -2.44
C LEU A 131 -8.66 4.93 -1.65
N ALA A 132 -9.11 5.52 -0.55
CA ALA A 132 -10.11 4.90 0.32
C ALA A 132 -11.52 4.94 -0.29
N LEU A 133 -12.30 3.86 -0.05
CA LEU A 133 -13.73 3.79 -0.35
C LEU A 133 -14.59 4.05 0.88
N ASP A 134 -13.99 3.95 2.07
CA ASP A 134 -14.69 4.15 3.35
C ASP A 134 -13.92 5.19 4.17
N ASP A 135 -14.63 6.11 4.82
CA ASP A 135 -14.04 7.11 5.72
C ASP A 135 -13.42 6.45 6.96
N GLY A 136 -12.37 7.06 7.47
CA GLY A 136 -11.85 6.77 8.79
C GLY A 136 -10.34 6.55 8.88
N PRO A 137 -9.86 6.19 10.08
CA PRO A 137 -8.45 6.18 10.37
C PRO A 137 -7.73 4.93 9.85
N TRP A 138 -6.48 5.14 9.43
CA TRP A 138 -5.51 4.12 9.08
C TRP A 138 -4.23 4.33 9.89
N ALA A 139 -3.70 3.28 10.48
CA ALA A 139 -2.33 3.31 11.00
C ALA A 139 -1.36 3.16 9.84
N VAL A 140 -0.39 4.05 9.75
CA VAL A 140 0.62 4.04 8.71
C VAL A 140 1.99 3.97 9.33
N LEU A 141 2.71 2.89 9.03
CA LEU A 141 4.10 2.75 9.44
C LEU A 141 4.97 3.18 8.25
N GLU A 142 5.77 4.21 8.47
CA GLU A 142 6.55 4.86 7.44
C GLU A 142 7.93 5.29 7.95
N ARG A 143 8.83 5.64 7.02
CA ARG A 143 10.14 6.22 7.33
C ARG A 143 10.07 7.74 7.36
N ARG A 144 10.72 8.34 8.34
CA ARG A 144 11.05 9.76 8.35
C ARG A 144 12.57 9.94 8.41
N GLY A 145 13.10 10.78 7.55
CA GLY A 145 14.52 11.10 7.48
C GLY A 145 14.74 12.60 7.29
N ALA A 146 16.00 13.04 7.22
CA ALA A 146 16.37 14.42 7.01
C ALA A 146 15.91 14.95 5.64
N ALA A 147 15.94 14.09 4.62
CA ALA A 147 15.38 14.36 3.30
C ALA A 147 14.04 13.65 3.11
N VAL A 148 13.18 14.25 2.31
CA VAL A 148 11.92 13.61 1.88
C VAL A 148 12.25 12.47 0.94
N ASP A 149 11.76 11.27 1.27
CA ASP A 149 11.83 10.08 0.42
C ASP A 149 10.49 9.92 -0.31
N CYS A 150 10.19 10.84 -1.19
CA CYS A 150 9.01 10.77 -2.04
C CYS A 150 9.36 11.32 -3.42
N GLU A 151 9.36 10.45 -4.42
CA GLU A 151 9.55 10.81 -5.81
C GLU A 151 8.21 10.69 -6.52
N GLU A 152 7.76 11.75 -7.17
CA GLU A 152 6.53 11.78 -7.94
C GLU A 152 6.81 11.78 -9.43
N GLN A 153 6.06 11.00 -10.19
CA GLN A 153 6.16 10.92 -11.64
C GLN A 153 4.78 11.03 -12.29
N GLY A 154 4.62 12.01 -13.16
CA GLY A 154 3.42 12.15 -13.99
C GLY A 154 3.27 10.99 -14.96
N LEU A 155 2.06 10.46 -15.10
CA LEU A 155 1.73 9.51 -16.16
C LEU A 155 1.61 10.23 -17.50
N PRO A 156 2.29 9.77 -18.58
CA PRO A 156 2.19 10.39 -19.91
C PRO A 156 0.75 10.47 -20.43
N GLN A 157 -0.10 9.54 -20.01
CA GLN A 157 -1.53 9.55 -20.26
C GLN A 157 -2.27 9.26 -18.95
N PRO A 158 -3.29 10.07 -18.60
CA PRO A 158 -4.12 9.81 -17.43
C PRO A 158 -4.81 8.46 -17.52
N LEU A 159 -5.05 7.86 -16.36
CA LEU A 159 -5.68 6.57 -16.16
C LEU A 159 -7.02 6.76 -15.46
N LEU A 160 -8.10 6.19 -15.99
CA LEU A 160 -9.38 6.16 -15.29
C LEU A 160 -9.48 4.88 -14.46
N LEU A 161 -9.54 5.03 -13.15
CA LEU A 161 -9.75 3.91 -12.21
C LEU A 161 -11.22 3.69 -11.98
N ALA A 162 -11.69 2.46 -12.20
CA ALA A 162 -13.05 2.02 -11.93
C ALA A 162 -13.03 0.80 -10.98
N LEU A 163 -14.16 0.60 -10.27
CA LEU A 163 -14.38 -0.56 -9.40
C LEU A 163 -14.86 -1.75 -10.22
#